data_c7bc2354b6b5d217689969f00999f9f6
#
_entry.id   c7bc2354b6b5d217689969f00999f9f6
#
_cell.length_a   1.000
_cell.length_b   1.000
_cell.length_c   1.000
_cell.angle_alpha   90.00
_cell.angle_beta   90.00
_cell.angle_gamma   90.00
#
_symmetry.space_group_name_H-M   'P 1'
#
loop_
_entity.id
_entity.type
_entity.pdbx_description
1 polymer ?
#
loop_
_entity_poly.entity_id
_entity_poly.type
_entity_poly.pdbx_seq_one_letter_code
_entity_poly.pdbx_strand_id
1 'polypeptide(L)'
;MVDRKIKAVILAAGVGSRIKPLIDNCPKSLLKINGKTILEMMISHIQTCGISEVVFVLGYLQDQIKNYVKTQFPDLVVHFITNEKYEVTNTGYSLMLTKNFVLDSTFIKFDADVVFDINILKSLIASEYDNCLCIDKNINLDAEEIKVIIRDKNRVVKASKTVKPLDAIGESIGIEKISSEAAQALFSELELMMKDEQYYQEYYEAVYERLIEKDVPFHALDISGLKWTEIDTQEDFMMAENIFSQSA
;
A
#
# COMPACT_ATOMS: atom_id res chain seq x y z
N MET A 1 22.97 -12.07 12.41
CA MET A 1 21.96 -11.20 11.78
C MET A 1 20.75 -11.27 12.70
N VAL A 2 20.33 -10.15 13.27
CA VAL A 2 19.06 -10.07 14.02
C VAL A 2 17.97 -10.31 12.99
N ASP A 3 17.20 -11.35 13.18
CA ASP A 3 16.02 -11.66 12.35
C ASP A 3 15.00 -10.53 12.61
N ARG A 4 15.10 -9.44 11.81
CA ARG A 4 14.21 -8.28 11.95
C ARG A 4 12.87 -8.69 11.38
N LYS A 5 11.96 -9.01 12.29
CA LYS A 5 10.59 -9.40 11.97
C LYS A 5 9.92 -8.30 11.14
N ILE A 6 9.58 -8.62 9.89
CA ILE A 6 8.84 -7.71 9.02
C ILE A 6 7.42 -7.59 9.53
N LYS A 7 6.89 -6.36 9.57
CA LYS A 7 5.48 -6.08 9.87
C LYS A 7 4.73 -5.68 8.60
N ALA A 8 3.43 -5.88 8.56
CA ALA A 8 2.58 -5.34 7.51
C ALA A 8 1.83 -4.09 8.01
N VAL A 9 1.68 -3.10 7.16
CA VAL A 9 0.84 -1.92 7.36
C VAL A 9 -0.20 -1.89 6.26
N ILE A 10 -1.49 -1.88 6.61
CA ILE A 10 -2.59 -1.81 5.65
C ILE A 10 -3.34 -0.50 5.85
N LEU A 11 -3.35 0.35 4.83
CA LEU A 11 -4.07 1.63 4.83
C LEU A 11 -5.48 1.42 4.27
N ALA A 12 -6.48 1.40 5.14
CA ALA A 12 -7.87 1.07 4.84
C ALA A 12 -8.86 2.10 5.43
N ALA A 13 -8.48 3.38 5.48
CA ALA A 13 -9.29 4.43 6.07
C ALA A 13 -10.27 5.09 5.07
N GLY A 14 -10.04 4.95 3.78
CA GLY A 14 -10.75 5.65 2.71
C GLY A 14 -12.21 5.26 2.54
N VAL A 15 -13.00 6.18 1.97
CA VAL A 15 -14.46 6.01 1.74
C VAL A 15 -14.76 5.21 0.46
N GLY A 16 -13.82 5.13 -0.50
CA GLY A 16 -14.05 4.46 -1.78
C GLY A 16 -15.15 5.11 -2.63
N SER A 17 -15.18 6.44 -2.71
CA SER A 17 -16.29 7.21 -3.32
C SER A 17 -16.55 6.89 -4.79
N ARG A 18 -15.51 6.53 -5.56
CA ARG A 18 -15.61 6.23 -7.00
C ARG A 18 -16.34 4.91 -7.31
N ILE A 19 -16.27 3.94 -6.39
CA ILE A 19 -16.90 2.61 -6.55
C ILE A 19 -18.24 2.48 -5.78
N LYS A 20 -18.76 3.58 -5.23
CA LYS A 20 -19.98 3.60 -4.40
C LYS A 20 -21.15 2.76 -4.90
N PRO A 21 -21.49 2.66 -6.19
CA PRO A 21 -22.60 1.83 -6.64
C PRO A 21 -22.45 0.34 -6.28
N LEU A 22 -21.23 -0.15 -6.08
CA LEU A 22 -20.94 -1.55 -5.72
C LEU A 22 -20.76 -1.76 -4.21
N ILE A 23 -20.45 -0.69 -3.45
CA ILE A 23 -20.09 -0.79 -2.03
C ILE A 23 -21.14 -0.17 -1.10
N ASP A 24 -22.41 -0.24 -1.44
CA ASP A 24 -23.47 0.30 -0.57
C ASP A 24 -23.31 -0.29 0.85
N ASN A 25 -22.90 0.57 1.80
CA ASN A 25 -22.62 0.21 3.20
C ASN A 25 -21.55 -0.90 3.43
N CYS A 26 -20.59 -1.06 2.53
CA CYS A 26 -19.48 -2.01 2.66
C CYS A 26 -18.12 -1.30 2.45
N PRO A 27 -17.09 -1.55 3.28
CA PRO A 27 -15.74 -1.07 2.97
C PRO A 27 -15.23 -1.68 1.67
N LYS A 28 -14.52 -0.88 0.85
CA LYS A 28 -13.93 -1.33 -0.43
C LYS A 28 -13.08 -2.60 -0.27
N SER A 29 -12.27 -2.68 0.78
CA SER A 29 -11.42 -3.83 1.08
C SER A 29 -12.19 -5.13 1.41
N LEU A 30 -13.49 -5.04 1.69
CA LEU A 30 -14.36 -6.19 1.90
C LEU A 30 -15.19 -6.59 0.66
N LEU A 31 -15.00 -5.94 -0.48
CA LEU A 31 -15.51 -6.42 -1.77
C LEU A 31 -14.98 -7.82 -2.07
N LYS A 32 -15.85 -8.67 -2.64
CA LYS A 32 -15.48 -10.05 -2.96
C LYS A 32 -15.15 -10.22 -4.43
N ILE A 33 -13.92 -10.61 -4.69
CA ILE A 33 -13.44 -11.03 -6.00
C ILE A 33 -13.45 -12.56 -6.03
N ASN A 34 -14.27 -13.13 -6.89
CA ASN A 34 -14.43 -14.60 -7.01
C ASN A 34 -14.69 -15.30 -5.64
N GLY A 35 -15.50 -14.67 -4.78
CA GLY A 35 -15.93 -15.23 -3.49
C GLY A 35 -15.03 -14.92 -2.30
N LYS A 36 -13.82 -14.37 -2.48
CA LYS A 36 -12.92 -13.93 -1.41
C LYS A 36 -12.84 -12.41 -1.35
N THR A 37 -12.81 -11.84 -0.15
CA THR A 37 -12.61 -10.38 -0.05
C THR A 37 -11.19 -9.98 -0.44
N ILE A 38 -11.02 -8.74 -0.91
CA ILE A 38 -9.68 -8.16 -1.20
C ILE A 38 -8.80 -8.33 0.04
N LEU A 39 -9.32 -7.97 1.20
CA LEU A 39 -8.60 -8.05 2.47
C LEU A 39 -8.23 -9.50 2.85
N GLU A 40 -9.12 -10.48 2.60
CA GLU A 40 -8.82 -11.90 2.83
C GLU A 40 -7.66 -12.39 1.97
N MET A 41 -7.65 -12.05 0.67
CA MET A 41 -6.56 -12.42 -0.22
C MET A 41 -5.24 -11.80 0.25
N MET A 42 -5.24 -10.52 0.58
CA MET A 42 -4.07 -9.79 1.06
C MET A 42 -3.51 -10.39 2.37
N ILE A 43 -4.35 -10.59 3.40
CA ILE A 43 -3.93 -11.16 4.69
C ILE A 43 -3.42 -12.59 4.51
N SER A 44 -4.07 -13.40 3.66
CA SER A 44 -3.62 -14.76 3.37
C SER A 44 -2.22 -14.78 2.74
N HIS A 45 -1.92 -13.83 1.83
CA HIS A 45 -0.58 -13.68 1.25
C HIS A 45 0.45 -13.25 2.31
N ILE A 46 0.09 -12.28 3.17
CA ILE A 46 0.92 -11.79 4.27
C ILE A 46 1.30 -12.95 5.21
N GLN A 47 0.32 -13.74 5.67
CA GLN A 47 0.55 -14.91 6.53
C GLN A 47 1.38 -16.00 5.84
N THR A 48 1.08 -16.31 4.56
CA THR A 48 1.83 -17.30 3.77
C THR A 48 3.29 -16.91 3.61
N CYS A 49 3.59 -15.61 3.58
CA CYS A 49 4.96 -15.08 3.54
C CYS A 49 5.62 -14.97 4.92
N GLY A 50 4.99 -15.49 5.99
CA GLY A 50 5.56 -15.53 7.34
C GLY A 50 5.43 -14.23 8.14
N ILE A 51 4.69 -13.25 7.65
CA ILE A 51 4.41 -12.01 8.38
C ILE A 51 3.22 -12.26 9.30
N SER A 52 3.42 -12.11 10.60
CA SER A 52 2.43 -12.46 11.63
C SER A 52 1.88 -11.26 12.41
N GLU A 53 2.35 -10.06 12.12
CA GLU A 53 1.92 -8.82 12.78
C GLU A 53 1.49 -7.79 11.75
N VAL A 54 0.24 -7.33 11.86
CA VAL A 54 -0.38 -6.40 10.92
C VAL A 54 -0.94 -5.19 11.65
N VAL A 55 -0.59 -4.02 11.15
CA VAL A 55 -1.11 -2.73 11.62
C VAL A 55 -2.11 -2.21 10.60
N PHE A 56 -3.34 -2.00 11.01
CA PHE A 56 -4.40 -1.44 10.18
C PHE A 56 -4.62 0.02 10.54
N VAL A 57 -4.68 0.88 9.53
CA VAL A 57 -5.22 2.23 9.69
C VAL A 57 -6.61 2.25 9.07
N LEU A 58 -7.61 2.50 9.90
CA LEU A 58 -9.03 2.42 9.58
C LEU A 58 -9.70 3.78 9.73
N GLY A 59 -10.81 3.98 9.02
CA GLY A 59 -11.65 5.18 9.11
C GLY A 59 -13.11 4.84 8.79
N TYR A 60 -13.48 4.96 7.52
CA TYR A 60 -14.84 4.67 7.07
C TYR A 60 -15.22 3.20 7.34
N LEU A 61 -16.40 3.00 7.95
CA LEU A 61 -16.95 1.67 8.31
C LEU A 61 -15.96 0.73 9.04
N GLN A 62 -15.09 1.31 9.85
CA GLN A 62 -13.99 0.61 10.53
C GLN A 62 -14.41 -0.65 11.30
N ASP A 63 -15.60 -0.64 11.92
CA ASP A 63 -16.07 -1.76 12.74
C ASP A 63 -16.37 -3.01 11.91
N GLN A 64 -16.76 -2.86 10.64
CA GLN A 64 -16.93 -3.99 9.73
C GLN A 64 -15.59 -4.66 9.45
N ILE A 65 -14.53 -3.88 9.17
CA ILE A 65 -13.18 -4.41 8.95
C ILE A 65 -12.64 -5.08 10.23
N LYS A 66 -12.76 -4.42 11.38
CA LYS A 66 -12.33 -4.97 12.68
C LYS A 66 -13.00 -6.31 12.99
N ASN A 67 -14.30 -6.38 12.81
CA ASN A 67 -15.08 -7.60 13.06
C ASN A 67 -14.69 -8.70 12.07
N TYR A 68 -14.55 -8.37 10.79
CA TYR A 68 -14.13 -9.31 9.76
C TYR A 68 -12.75 -9.92 10.09
N VAL A 69 -11.75 -9.08 10.34
CA VAL A 69 -10.37 -9.54 10.62
C VAL A 69 -10.32 -10.39 11.88
N LYS A 70 -10.97 -9.97 12.98
CA LYS A 70 -11.00 -10.75 14.22
C LYS A 70 -11.68 -12.12 14.06
N THR A 71 -12.69 -12.21 13.19
CA THR A 71 -13.46 -13.44 12.96
C THR A 71 -12.74 -14.39 12.02
N GLN A 72 -12.17 -13.87 10.93
CA GLN A 72 -11.55 -14.71 9.89
C GLN A 72 -10.10 -15.05 10.19
N PHE A 73 -9.40 -14.22 10.99
CA PHE A 73 -7.98 -14.36 11.28
C PHE A 73 -7.70 -14.25 12.79
N PRO A 74 -8.27 -15.14 13.63
CA PRO A 74 -8.19 -15.01 15.09
C PRO A 74 -6.77 -15.14 15.65
N ASP A 75 -5.88 -15.82 14.95
CA ASP A 75 -4.49 -16.04 15.37
C ASP A 75 -3.51 -14.95 14.88
N LEU A 76 -3.99 -13.99 14.08
CA LEU A 76 -3.17 -12.90 13.57
C LEU A 76 -2.98 -11.83 14.66
N VAL A 77 -1.73 -11.42 14.90
CA VAL A 77 -1.45 -10.28 15.77
C VAL A 77 -1.82 -9.00 15.04
N VAL A 78 -2.87 -8.32 15.49
CA VAL A 78 -3.41 -7.13 14.82
C VAL A 78 -3.43 -5.91 15.74
N HIS A 79 -3.06 -4.77 15.17
CA HIS A 79 -3.20 -3.45 15.76
C HIS A 79 -4.13 -2.61 14.91
N PHE A 80 -5.22 -2.13 15.49
CA PHE A 80 -6.16 -1.24 14.81
C PHE A 80 -5.97 0.19 15.27
N ILE A 81 -5.68 1.08 14.32
CA ILE A 81 -5.53 2.51 14.52
C ILE A 81 -6.69 3.18 13.79
N THR A 82 -7.39 4.09 14.45
CA THR A 82 -8.44 4.88 13.82
C THR A 82 -7.88 6.22 13.34
N ASN A 83 -8.01 6.50 12.06
CA ASN A 83 -7.84 7.86 11.54
C ASN A 83 -9.17 8.61 11.73
N GLU A 84 -9.30 9.35 12.82
CA GLU A 84 -10.50 10.13 13.13
C GLU A 84 -10.75 11.29 12.13
N LYS A 85 -9.73 11.63 11.33
CA LYS A 85 -9.78 12.68 10.32
C LYS A 85 -9.86 12.13 8.89
N TYR A 86 -10.29 10.88 8.70
CA TYR A 86 -10.25 10.21 7.39
C TYR A 86 -11.01 10.97 6.27
N GLU A 87 -12.01 11.78 6.62
CA GLU A 87 -12.80 12.57 5.65
C GLU A 87 -12.02 13.79 5.11
N VAL A 88 -11.03 14.27 5.85
CA VAL A 88 -10.28 15.51 5.56
C VAL A 88 -8.77 15.29 5.44
N THR A 89 -8.33 14.04 5.44
CA THR A 89 -6.91 13.66 5.30
C THR A 89 -6.73 12.57 4.26
N ASN A 90 -5.51 12.39 3.79
CA ASN A 90 -5.18 11.35 2.82
C ASN A 90 -4.21 10.31 3.41
N THR A 91 -3.64 9.45 2.57
CA THR A 91 -2.81 8.29 2.95
C THR A 91 -1.54 8.67 3.70
N GLY A 92 -0.96 9.86 3.45
CA GLY A 92 0.18 10.36 4.22
C GLY A 92 -0.12 10.53 5.71
N TYR A 93 -1.27 11.12 6.05
CA TYR A 93 -1.72 11.23 7.44
C TYR A 93 -1.99 9.85 8.06
N SER A 94 -2.62 8.95 7.31
CA SER A 94 -2.88 7.58 7.76
C SER A 94 -1.58 6.84 8.07
N LEU A 95 -0.57 6.94 7.20
CA LEU A 95 0.73 6.32 7.41
C LEU A 95 1.44 6.88 8.66
N MET A 96 1.37 8.20 8.89
CA MET A 96 1.95 8.82 10.09
C MET A 96 1.44 8.21 11.40
N LEU A 97 0.16 7.85 11.47
CA LEU A 97 -0.45 7.26 12.67
C LEU A 97 0.17 5.91 13.06
N THR A 98 0.83 5.22 12.14
CA THR A 98 1.44 3.90 12.40
C THR A 98 2.77 3.95 13.13
N LYS A 99 3.37 5.13 13.32
CA LYS A 99 4.71 5.35 13.87
C LYS A 99 5.03 4.46 15.07
N ASN A 100 4.20 4.49 16.10
CA ASN A 100 4.45 3.79 17.36
C ASN A 100 4.48 2.25 17.23
N PHE A 101 4.03 1.71 16.09
CA PHE A 101 3.97 0.28 15.85
C PHE A 101 5.09 -0.23 14.95
N VAL A 102 5.65 0.63 14.08
CA VAL A 102 6.59 0.19 13.04
C VAL A 102 7.92 0.96 13.01
N LEU A 103 8.11 2.00 13.83
CA LEU A 103 9.29 2.88 13.80
C LEU A 103 10.62 2.11 13.84
N ASP A 104 10.71 1.05 14.64
CA ASP A 104 11.93 0.26 14.84
C ASP A 104 11.91 -1.08 14.06
N SER A 105 11.03 -1.19 13.06
CA SER A 105 10.83 -2.41 12.27
C SER A 105 10.93 -2.12 10.78
N THR A 106 11.45 -3.08 10.01
CA THR A 106 11.17 -3.12 8.59
C THR A 106 9.68 -3.43 8.42
N PHE A 107 8.99 -2.70 7.56
CA PHE A 107 7.58 -2.97 7.29
C PHE A 107 7.28 -2.94 5.79
N ILE A 108 6.21 -3.62 5.42
CA ILE A 108 5.63 -3.54 4.07
C ILE A 108 4.28 -2.85 4.20
N LYS A 109 4.13 -1.73 3.48
CA LYS A 109 2.89 -0.99 3.36
C LYS A 109 2.08 -1.54 2.19
N PHE A 110 0.77 -1.63 2.38
CA PHE A 110 -0.23 -2.03 1.39
C PHE A 110 -1.37 -1.03 1.34
N ASP A 111 -1.78 -0.65 0.13
CA ASP A 111 -3.06 -0.02 -0.08
C ASP A 111 -4.15 -1.10 -0.11
N ALA A 112 -5.24 -0.88 0.65
CA ALA A 112 -6.22 -1.92 1.00
C ALA A 112 -7.15 -2.32 -0.16
N ASP A 113 -6.98 -1.72 -1.32
CA ASP A 113 -7.77 -1.90 -2.54
C ASP A 113 -6.99 -2.61 -3.66
N VAL A 114 -5.76 -3.01 -3.40
CA VAL A 114 -4.93 -3.72 -4.35
C VAL A 114 -5.11 -5.23 -4.23
N VAL A 115 -5.48 -5.88 -5.33
CA VAL A 115 -5.48 -7.33 -5.48
C VAL A 115 -4.24 -7.73 -6.26
N PHE A 116 -3.48 -8.70 -5.76
CA PHE A 116 -2.16 -9.01 -6.32
C PHE A 116 -1.78 -10.49 -6.18
N ASP A 117 -0.90 -10.96 -7.08
CA ASP A 117 -0.28 -12.29 -7.02
C ASP A 117 0.71 -12.36 -5.85
N ILE A 118 0.67 -13.43 -5.07
CA ILE A 118 1.56 -13.65 -3.92
C ILE A 118 3.05 -13.55 -4.27
N ASN A 119 3.42 -13.82 -5.52
CA ASN A 119 4.81 -13.73 -5.97
C ASN A 119 5.33 -12.29 -5.95
N ILE A 120 4.46 -11.26 -6.01
CA ILE A 120 4.86 -9.85 -5.80
C ILE A 120 5.42 -9.69 -4.39
N LEU A 121 4.68 -10.14 -3.38
CA LEU A 121 5.12 -10.04 -1.97
C LEU A 121 6.37 -10.88 -1.70
N LYS A 122 6.45 -12.10 -2.25
CA LYS A 122 7.65 -12.95 -2.14
C LYS A 122 8.88 -12.29 -2.75
N SER A 123 8.75 -11.69 -3.94
CA SER A 123 9.84 -10.95 -4.60
C SER A 123 10.28 -9.73 -3.81
N LEU A 124 9.31 -8.99 -3.23
CA LEU A 124 9.59 -7.82 -2.41
C LEU A 124 10.36 -8.16 -1.13
N ILE A 125 9.96 -9.24 -0.45
CA ILE A 125 10.65 -9.74 0.74
C ILE A 125 12.06 -10.22 0.40
N ALA A 126 12.23 -10.94 -0.70
CA ALA A 126 13.51 -11.47 -1.16
C ALA A 126 14.43 -10.42 -1.79
N SER A 127 13.92 -9.22 -2.08
CA SER A 127 14.71 -8.14 -2.68
C SER A 127 15.88 -7.74 -1.78
N GLU A 128 17.06 -7.57 -2.39
CA GLU A 128 18.27 -7.07 -1.73
C GLU A 128 18.21 -5.59 -1.32
N TYR A 129 17.27 -4.85 -1.91
CA TYR A 129 17.07 -3.44 -1.60
C TYR A 129 16.33 -3.26 -0.27
N ASP A 130 16.82 -2.38 0.58
CA ASP A 130 16.22 -2.08 1.89
C ASP A 130 14.87 -1.37 1.76
N ASN A 131 14.76 -0.43 0.81
CA ASN A 131 13.54 0.31 0.50
C ASN A 131 13.16 0.08 -0.96
N CYS A 132 11.96 -0.47 -1.20
CA CYS A 132 11.49 -0.84 -2.53
C CYS A 132 10.06 -0.36 -2.77
N LEU A 133 9.81 0.15 -3.98
CA LEU A 133 8.49 0.32 -4.56
C LEU A 133 8.27 -0.80 -5.58
N CYS A 134 7.16 -1.54 -5.48
CA CYS A 134 6.74 -2.47 -6.53
C CYS A 134 6.22 -1.69 -7.73
N ILE A 135 6.76 -1.93 -8.92
CA ILE A 135 6.47 -1.14 -10.13
C ILE A 135 6.11 -2.06 -11.28
N ASP A 136 4.96 -1.79 -11.92
CA ASP A 136 4.62 -2.38 -13.21
C ASP A 136 5.01 -1.43 -14.35
N LYS A 137 5.82 -1.96 -15.28
CA LYS A 137 6.30 -1.22 -16.47
C LYS A 137 5.42 -1.47 -17.70
N ASN A 138 4.53 -2.45 -17.65
CA ASN A 138 3.71 -2.89 -18.79
C ASN A 138 2.30 -2.33 -18.74
N ILE A 139 2.10 -1.20 -18.08
CA ILE A 139 0.79 -0.56 -17.95
C ILE A 139 0.72 0.72 -18.79
N ASN A 140 -0.48 1.05 -19.29
CA ASN A 140 -0.73 2.34 -19.91
C ASN A 140 -0.92 3.39 -18.83
N LEU A 141 -0.05 4.37 -18.82
CA LEU A 141 -0.03 5.43 -17.83
C LEU A 141 -0.89 6.62 -18.23
N ASP A 142 -1.70 7.12 -17.32
CA ASP A 142 -2.47 8.35 -17.48
C ASP A 142 -2.21 9.39 -16.35
N ALA A 143 -3.21 10.15 -15.95
CA ALA A 143 -3.05 11.18 -14.93
C ALA A 143 -3.20 10.66 -13.48
N GLU A 144 -3.86 9.51 -13.30
CA GLU A 144 -4.25 9.02 -11.96
C GLU A 144 -3.13 8.24 -11.28
N GLU A 145 -2.29 7.53 -12.04
CA GLU A 145 -1.26 6.64 -11.50
C GLU A 145 -0.11 7.39 -10.84
N ILE A 146 0.53 6.74 -9.87
CA ILE A 146 1.80 7.16 -9.28
C ILE A 146 2.93 6.72 -10.21
N LYS A 147 3.31 7.60 -11.11
CA LYS A 147 4.35 7.37 -12.10
C LYS A 147 5.74 7.51 -11.52
N VAL A 148 6.64 6.60 -11.90
CA VAL A 148 7.98 6.48 -11.31
C VAL A 148 9.06 6.75 -12.33
N ILE A 149 10.05 7.56 -11.94
CA ILE A 149 11.29 7.78 -12.69
C ILE A 149 12.44 7.11 -11.93
N ILE A 150 13.26 6.35 -12.63
CA ILE A 150 14.45 5.72 -12.09
C ILE A 150 15.73 6.22 -12.75
N ARG A 151 16.84 5.98 -12.07
CA ARG A 151 18.22 6.10 -12.60
C ARG A 151 18.95 4.76 -12.44
N ASP A 152 20.28 4.80 -12.51
CA ASP A 152 21.15 3.64 -12.40
C ASP A 152 20.76 2.69 -11.25
N LYS A 153 20.84 1.39 -11.50
CA LYS A 153 20.55 0.33 -10.53
C LYS A 153 19.11 0.41 -9.95
N ASN A 154 18.14 0.78 -10.78
CA ASN A 154 16.73 0.93 -10.38
C ASN A 154 16.47 1.95 -9.26
N ARG A 155 17.39 2.88 -9.01
CA ARG A 155 17.19 3.91 -8.00
C ARG A 155 16.05 4.84 -8.41
N VAL A 156 15.03 4.93 -7.56
CA VAL A 156 13.91 5.86 -7.73
C VAL A 156 14.42 7.29 -7.49
N VAL A 157 14.09 8.18 -8.41
CA VAL A 157 14.41 9.62 -8.29
C VAL A 157 13.17 10.48 -8.21
N LYS A 158 12.01 9.93 -8.62
CA LYS A 158 10.71 10.56 -8.47
C LYS A 158 9.60 9.52 -8.50
N ALA A 159 8.56 9.71 -7.68
CA ALA A 159 7.34 8.90 -7.66
C ALA A 159 6.15 9.82 -7.39
N SER A 160 5.36 10.16 -8.43
CA SER A 160 4.29 11.16 -8.31
C SER A 160 3.28 11.08 -9.45
N LYS A 161 2.05 11.50 -9.18
CA LYS A 161 1.02 11.74 -10.22
C LYS A 161 1.45 12.81 -11.22
N THR A 162 2.28 13.77 -10.80
CA THR A 162 2.73 14.89 -11.63
C THR A 162 3.83 14.53 -12.64
N VAL A 163 4.40 13.33 -12.58
CA VAL A 163 5.34 12.82 -13.59
C VAL A 163 4.58 12.63 -14.91
N LYS A 164 5.20 13.05 -16.01
CA LYS A 164 4.60 12.84 -17.35
C LYS A 164 4.72 11.35 -17.71
N PRO A 165 3.69 10.74 -18.31
CA PRO A 165 3.75 9.34 -18.73
C PRO A 165 4.97 8.98 -19.56
N LEU A 166 5.40 9.85 -20.48
CA LEU A 166 6.56 9.64 -21.36
C LEU A 166 7.92 9.63 -20.62
N ASP A 167 7.98 10.21 -19.41
CA ASP A 167 9.20 10.26 -18.60
C ASP A 167 9.27 9.10 -17.58
N ALA A 168 8.16 8.39 -17.39
CA ALA A 168 8.03 7.33 -16.41
C ALA A 168 8.50 5.97 -16.94
N ILE A 169 9.05 5.16 -16.04
CA ILE A 169 9.38 3.76 -16.30
C ILE A 169 8.17 2.83 -16.09
N GLY A 170 7.21 3.25 -15.30
CA GLY A 170 6.01 2.49 -14.92
C GLY A 170 5.28 3.13 -13.75
N GLU A 171 4.35 2.37 -13.17
CA GLU A 171 3.48 2.75 -12.08
C GLU A 171 3.85 2.04 -10.77
N SER A 172 3.80 2.77 -9.63
CA SER A 172 3.84 2.17 -8.30
C SER A 172 2.47 1.61 -7.94
N ILE A 173 2.43 0.35 -7.52
CA ILE A 173 1.18 -0.39 -7.30
C ILE A 173 0.65 -0.31 -5.85
N GLY A 174 1.17 0.59 -5.02
CA GLY A 174 0.71 0.71 -3.64
C GLY A 174 1.21 -0.39 -2.69
N ILE A 175 2.31 -1.09 -3.04
CA ILE A 175 2.97 -2.10 -2.18
C ILE A 175 4.46 -1.77 -2.09
N GLU A 176 4.93 -1.39 -0.88
CA GLU A 176 6.31 -0.94 -0.68
C GLU A 176 6.93 -1.53 0.60
N LYS A 177 8.23 -1.81 0.52
CA LYS A 177 9.07 -2.20 1.66
C LYS A 177 9.87 -1.00 2.15
N ILE A 178 9.80 -0.72 3.44
CA ILE A 178 10.51 0.36 4.12
C ILE A 178 11.35 -0.26 5.24
N SER A 179 12.64 -0.01 5.22
CA SER A 179 13.56 -0.47 6.28
C SER A 179 13.34 0.29 7.58
N SER A 180 13.76 -0.30 8.70
CA SER A 180 13.73 0.38 10.00
C SER A 180 14.58 1.65 10.02
N GLU A 181 15.65 1.69 9.24
CA GLU A 181 16.52 2.85 9.10
C GLU A 181 15.79 3.99 8.38
N ALA A 182 15.11 3.69 7.27
CA ALA A 182 14.31 4.68 6.53
C ALA A 182 13.05 5.10 7.30
N ALA A 183 12.47 4.22 8.11
CA ALA A 183 11.30 4.51 8.93
C ALA A 183 11.53 5.70 9.87
N GLN A 184 12.72 5.85 10.46
CA GLN A 184 13.08 6.98 11.32
C GLN A 184 12.96 8.32 10.57
N ALA A 185 13.53 8.38 9.37
CA ALA A 185 13.47 9.58 8.52
C ALA A 185 12.05 9.82 8.01
N LEU A 186 11.36 8.76 7.59
CA LEU A 186 9.98 8.78 7.10
C LEU A 186 9.04 9.43 8.12
N PHE A 187 9.01 8.90 9.34
CA PHE A 187 8.09 9.40 10.37
C PHE A 187 8.47 10.80 10.86
N SER A 188 9.77 11.13 10.89
CA SER A 188 10.20 12.49 11.21
C SER A 188 9.70 13.50 10.16
N GLU A 189 9.74 13.13 8.88
CA GLU A 189 9.25 13.99 7.79
C GLU A 189 7.73 14.08 7.77
N LEU A 190 7.02 12.95 7.96
CA LEU A 190 5.56 12.94 8.06
C LEU A 190 5.06 13.82 9.21
N GLU A 191 5.69 13.73 10.40
CA GLU A 191 5.33 14.58 11.53
C GLU A 191 5.59 16.08 11.26
N LEU A 192 6.64 16.39 10.50
CA LEU A 192 6.93 17.76 10.10
C LEU A 192 5.87 18.27 9.12
N MET A 193 5.53 17.48 8.09
CA MET A 193 4.48 17.81 7.12
C MET A 193 3.13 18.03 7.79
N MET A 194 2.71 17.09 8.65
CA MET A 194 1.38 17.10 9.29
C MET A 194 1.22 18.13 10.43
N LYS A 195 2.23 18.99 10.68
CA LYS A 195 2.05 20.20 11.50
C LYS A 195 1.27 21.28 10.77
N ASP A 196 1.24 21.24 9.46
CA ASP A 196 0.54 22.21 8.62
C ASP A 196 -0.60 21.48 7.87
N GLU A 197 -1.82 21.97 8.05
CA GLU A 197 -3.03 21.36 7.48
C GLU A 197 -3.05 21.37 5.95
N GLN A 198 -2.26 22.23 5.29
CA GLN A 198 -2.13 22.19 3.83
C GLN A 198 -1.64 20.82 3.29
N TYR A 199 -0.90 20.03 4.12
CA TYR A 199 -0.40 18.70 3.76
C TYR A 199 -1.35 17.56 4.14
N TYR A 200 -2.48 17.81 4.76
CA TYR A 200 -3.41 16.76 5.19
C TYR A 200 -3.97 15.95 4.03
N GLN A 201 -4.07 16.56 2.84
CA GLN A 201 -4.54 15.90 1.62
C GLN A 201 -3.42 15.26 0.80
N GLU A 202 -2.17 15.28 1.29
CA GLU A 202 -1.06 14.66 0.59
C GLU A 202 -1.08 13.14 0.72
N TYR A 203 -0.74 12.47 -0.37
CA TYR A 203 -0.48 11.04 -0.39
C TYR A 203 0.87 10.74 0.28
N TYR A 204 1.08 9.50 0.70
CA TYR A 204 2.35 9.10 1.34
C TYR A 204 3.55 9.20 0.38
N GLU A 205 3.35 9.17 -0.93
CA GLU A 205 4.43 9.35 -1.92
C GLU A 205 5.09 10.73 -1.81
N ALA A 206 4.36 11.74 -1.36
CA ALA A 206 4.95 13.06 -1.13
C ALA A 206 6.06 13.03 -0.07
N VAL A 207 5.97 12.16 0.94
CA VAL A 207 7.08 11.99 1.88
C VAL A 207 8.21 11.17 1.27
N TYR A 208 7.94 10.20 0.41
CA TYR A 208 9.00 9.48 -0.30
C TYR A 208 9.81 10.41 -1.20
N GLU A 209 9.17 11.33 -1.93
CA GLU A 209 9.86 12.35 -2.73
C GLU A 209 10.81 13.19 -1.86
N ARG A 210 10.38 13.66 -0.70
CA ARG A 210 11.22 14.42 0.24
C ARG A 210 12.39 13.60 0.79
N LEU A 211 12.21 12.30 1.03
CA LEU A 211 13.28 11.41 1.46
C LEU A 211 14.29 11.16 0.34
N ILE A 212 13.82 11.00 -0.89
CA ILE A 212 14.67 10.86 -2.08
C ILE A 212 15.51 12.11 -2.28
N GLU A 213 14.94 13.32 -2.13
CA GLU A 213 15.67 14.58 -2.17
C GLU A 213 16.74 14.71 -1.06
N LYS A 214 16.54 14.03 0.08
CA LYS A 214 17.50 13.92 1.19
C LYS A 214 18.45 12.72 1.06
N ASP A 215 18.51 12.13 -0.13
CA ASP A 215 19.41 11.03 -0.47
C ASP A 215 19.09 9.67 0.19
N VAL A 216 17.93 9.51 0.82
CA VAL A 216 17.46 8.20 1.28
C VAL A 216 17.17 7.32 0.04
N PRO A 217 17.84 6.15 -0.09
CA PRO A 217 17.69 5.34 -1.29
C PRO A 217 16.35 4.59 -1.30
N PHE A 218 15.59 4.77 -2.37
CA PHE A 218 14.47 3.92 -2.76
C PHE A 218 14.78 3.27 -4.11
N HIS A 219 14.34 2.05 -4.32
CA HIS A 219 14.57 1.30 -5.54
C HIS A 219 13.26 0.76 -6.12
N ALA A 220 13.20 0.67 -7.42
CA ALA A 220 12.11 0.05 -8.14
C ALA A 220 12.30 -1.47 -8.18
N LEU A 221 11.31 -2.22 -7.72
CA LEU A 221 11.20 -3.65 -7.93
C LEU A 221 10.23 -3.88 -9.09
N ASP A 222 10.73 -4.36 -10.21
CA ASP A 222 9.93 -4.68 -11.39
C ASP A 222 9.09 -5.92 -11.14
N ILE A 223 7.77 -5.76 -11.19
CA ILE A 223 6.81 -6.85 -11.01
C ILE A 223 6.03 -7.14 -12.30
N SER A 224 6.45 -6.57 -13.42
CA SER A 224 5.77 -6.70 -14.71
C SER A 224 5.57 -8.16 -15.09
N GLY A 225 4.35 -8.47 -15.54
CA GLY A 225 3.94 -9.83 -15.88
C GLY A 225 3.36 -10.64 -14.72
N LEU A 226 3.42 -10.16 -13.48
CA LEU A 226 2.63 -10.71 -12.38
C LEU A 226 1.24 -10.06 -12.36
N LYS A 227 0.24 -10.83 -11.90
CA LYS A 227 -1.15 -10.35 -11.85
C LYS A 227 -1.35 -9.40 -10.68
N TRP A 228 -1.91 -8.24 -10.97
CA TRP A 228 -2.37 -7.29 -9.96
C TRP A 228 -3.42 -6.35 -10.57
N THR A 229 -4.18 -5.68 -9.72
CA THR A 229 -5.03 -4.55 -10.10
C THR A 229 -5.45 -3.77 -8.85
N GLU A 230 -5.56 -2.46 -8.95
CA GLU A 230 -6.24 -1.61 -7.99
C GLU A 230 -7.74 -1.58 -8.33
N ILE A 231 -8.60 -1.56 -7.32
CA ILE A 231 -10.05 -1.58 -7.50
C ILE A 231 -10.61 -0.19 -7.18
N ASP A 232 -10.73 0.67 -8.16
CA ASP A 232 -11.26 2.03 -8.00
C ASP A 232 -12.62 2.24 -8.64
N THR A 233 -12.89 1.48 -9.70
CA THR A 233 -14.12 1.59 -10.50
C THR A 233 -14.81 0.24 -10.63
N GLN A 234 -16.00 0.24 -11.25
CA GLN A 234 -16.71 -1.00 -11.59
C GLN A 234 -15.96 -1.80 -12.67
N GLU A 235 -15.30 -1.12 -13.57
CA GLU A 235 -14.47 -1.71 -14.62
C GLU A 235 -13.29 -2.46 -14.01
N ASP A 236 -12.60 -1.86 -13.02
CA ASP A 236 -11.50 -2.51 -12.31
C ASP A 236 -11.97 -3.75 -11.56
N PHE A 237 -13.15 -3.67 -10.93
CA PHE A 237 -13.75 -4.82 -10.26
C PHE A 237 -13.98 -5.99 -11.24
N MET A 238 -14.60 -5.74 -12.40
CA MET A 238 -14.81 -6.77 -13.42
C MET A 238 -13.48 -7.30 -13.98
N MET A 239 -12.49 -6.43 -14.15
CA MET A 239 -11.14 -6.83 -14.56
C MET A 239 -10.50 -7.76 -13.52
N ALA A 240 -10.60 -7.42 -12.23
CA ALA A 240 -10.09 -8.25 -11.14
C ALA A 240 -10.72 -9.65 -11.15
N GLU A 241 -12.05 -9.75 -11.32
CA GLU A 241 -12.73 -11.05 -11.41
C GLU A 241 -12.19 -11.91 -12.57
N ASN A 242 -11.89 -11.28 -13.72
CA ASN A 242 -11.31 -11.97 -14.86
C ASN A 242 -9.85 -12.39 -14.61
N ILE A 243 -9.01 -11.47 -14.13
CA ILE A 243 -7.57 -11.72 -13.89
C ILE A 243 -7.36 -12.82 -12.84
N PHE A 244 -8.16 -12.79 -11.77
CA PHE A 244 -8.06 -13.71 -10.64
C PHE A 244 -9.08 -14.84 -10.69
N SER A 245 -9.79 -15.04 -11.84
CA SER A 245 -10.59 -16.22 -12.04
C SER A 245 -9.71 -17.47 -11.85
N GLN A 246 -10.17 -18.43 -11.06
CA GLN A 246 -9.50 -19.73 -10.97
C GLN A 246 -9.54 -20.32 -12.37
N SER A 247 -8.37 -20.64 -12.92
CA SER A 247 -8.28 -21.49 -14.09
C SER A 247 -8.95 -22.82 -13.71
N ALA A 248 -10.07 -23.14 -14.39
CA ALA A 248 -10.81 -24.38 -14.20
C ALA A 248 -9.93 -25.60 -14.49
#